data_ad5acda9aefa8016b496e74c78a1ba19
#
_entry.id   ad5acda9aefa8016b496e74c78a1ba19
#
_cell.length_a   1.000
_cell.length_b   1.000
_cell.length_c   1.000
_cell.angle_alpha   90.00
_cell.angle_beta   90.00
_cell.angle_gamma   90.00
#
_symmetry.space_group_name_H-M   'P 1'
#
loop_
_entity.id
_entity.type
_entity.pdbx_description
1 polymer ?
#
loop_
_entity_poly.entity_id
_entity_poly.type
_entity_poly.pdbx_seq_one_letter_code
_entity_poly.pdbx_strand_id
1 'polypeptide(L)'
;MLEKKLREARQHRSKLIRQVLIGFLVVIVACSLILLSLPYFAFTPPKNTTVSVSKIEKISESDIAIIREEFKELFQKYKSELKPRLNEANLKDWNQKALLELNEQEEHMMLYFSNGNYVNALAGIKSLTTKAIEVIDESDKIFRDNIEKATSLFSDDLYREAKLYIEKALVVAPQSTKAQVLQQDIEKLQQILPLLNKANTARAENNLLNESNFLEQVLKINSKRPVETERLELLKRIIRKQNFDNHILLGFSKIENHETREARYHYQKAEKIYPEGLELKALLEQILAEEKLYRTGQALKQAEQATREDNWVQAKAEFEKAQKNMPSNEEAI
;
A
#
# COMPACT_ATOMS: atom_id res chain seq x y z
N MET A 1 -22.90 3.15 34.10
CA MET A 1 -21.98 2.00 33.93
C MET A 1 -20.70 2.33 33.19
N LEU A 2 -20.75 3.14 32.13
CA LEU A 2 -19.56 3.54 31.30
C LEU A 2 -18.54 4.38 32.09
N GLU A 3 -18.98 5.35 32.88
CA GLU A 3 -18.08 6.22 33.69
C GLU A 3 -17.23 5.46 34.72
N LYS A 4 -17.78 4.39 35.30
CA LYS A 4 -17.04 3.57 36.28
C LYS A 4 -15.92 2.80 35.61
N LYS A 5 -16.14 2.23 34.40
CA LYS A 5 -15.12 1.56 33.58
C LYS A 5 -14.03 2.51 33.09
N LEU A 6 -14.38 3.76 32.75
CA LEU A 6 -13.42 4.79 32.35
C LEU A 6 -12.53 5.24 33.52
N ARG A 7 -13.05 5.36 34.74
CA ARG A 7 -12.27 5.66 35.94
C ARG A 7 -11.31 4.53 36.30
N GLU A 8 -11.77 3.27 36.23
CA GLU A 8 -10.94 2.08 36.47
C GLU A 8 -9.81 1.96 35.44
N ALA A 9 -10.10 2.20 34.16
CA ALA A 9 -9.08 2.21 33.09
C ALA A 9 -8.03 3.33 33.26
N ARG A 10 -8.43 4.53 33.73
CA ARG A 10 -7.51 5.62 34.06
C ARG A 10 -6.64 5.31 35.28
N GLN A 11 -7.20 4.68 36.30
CA GLN A 11 -6.43 4.26 37.47
C GLN A 11 -5.43 3.14 37.14
N HIS A 12 -5.80 2.20 36.28
CA HIS A 12 -4.88 1.15 35.83
C HIS A 12 -3.71 1.71 35.01
N ARG A 13 -3.99 2.68 34.14
CA ARG A 13 -2.96 3.36 33.33
C ARG A 13 -1.99 4.17 34.19
N SER A 14 -2.50 4.88 35.21
CA SER A 14 -1.64 5.65 36.13
C SER A 14 -0.76 4.75 37.02
N LYS A 15 -1.24 3.59 37.43
CA LYS A 15 -0.44 2.58 38.16
C LYS A 15 0.67 1.99 37.28
N LEU A 16 0.37 1.64 36.01
CA LEU A 16 1.35 1.14 35.06
C LEU A 16 2.45 2.17 34.78
N ILE A 17 2.07 3.44 34.52
CA ILE A 17 3.04 4.52 34.28
C ILE A 17 3.93 4.73 35.51
N ARG A 18 3.37 4.64 36.72
CA ARG A 18 4.13 4.79 37.97
C ARG A 18 5.11 3.63 38.19
N GLN A 19 4.73 2.39 37.86
CA GLN A 19 5.61 1.23 37.90
C GLN A 19 6.74 1.29 36.91
N VAL A 20 6.48 1.73 35.67
CA VAL A 20 7.50 1.94 34.64
C VAL A 20 8.48 3.05 35.05
N LEU A 21 7.98 4.16 35.59
CA LEU A 21 8.82 5.27 36.10
C LEU A 21 9.73 4.83 37.27
N ILE A 22 9.22 4.03 38.20
CA ILE A 22 10.00 3.48 39.33
C ILE A 22 11.07 2.51 38.80
N GLY A 23 10.70 1.63 37.84
CA GLY A 23 11.66 0.72 37.21
C GLY A 23 12.79 1.46 36.49
N PHE A 24 12.47 2.54 35.78
CA PHE A 24 13.46 3.37 35.08
C PHE A 24 14.40 4.10 36.06
N LEU A 25 13.87 4.58 37.19
CA LEU A 25 14.65 5.25 38.24
C LEU A 25 15.62 4.27 38.91
N VAL A 26 15.21 3.01 39.15
CA VAL A 26 16.07 1.95 39.71
C VAL A 26 17.22 1.62 38.76
N VAL A 27 16.94 1.55 37.44
CA VAL A 27 17.99 1.31 36.42
C VAL A 27 19.00 2.46 36.38
N ILE A 28 18.54 3.71 36.45
CA ILE A 28 19.44 4.90 36.47
C ILE A 28 20.32 4.89 37.72
N VAL A 29 19.78 4.56 38.89
CA VAL A 29 20.56 4.46 40.13
C VAL A 29 21.56 3.30 40.07
N ALA A 30 21.19 2.16 39.52
CA ALA A 30 22.11 1.02 39.31
C ALA A 30 23.25 1.38 38.35
N CYS A 31 22.96 2.05 37.22
CA CYS A 31 23.98 2.52 36.29
C CYS A 31 24.92 3.56 36.90
N SER A 32 24.40 4.49 37.74
CA SER A 32 25.25 5.47 38.43
C SER A 32 26.14 4.84 39.50
N LEU A 33 25.68 3.81 40.19
CA LEU A 33 26.50 3.04 41.15
C LEU A 33 27.60 2.24 40.45
N ILE A 34 27.32 1.70 39.26
CA ILE A 34 28.32 1.01 38.45
C ILE A 34 29.42 1.99 37.96
N LEU A 35 29.04 3.19 37.55
CA LEU A 35 29.96 4.26 37.13
C LEU A 35 30.81 4.77 38.28
N LEU A 36 30.30 4.78 39.51
CA LEU A 36 31.04 5.15 40.71
C LEU A 36 31.96 4.03 41.25
N SER A 37 31.69 2.78 40.87
CA SER A 37 32.52 1.62 41.27
C SER A 37 33.67 1.31 40.30
N LEU A 38 33.75 2.02 39.17
CA LEU A 38 34.92 1.92 38.29
C LEU A 38 36.12 2.52 39.02
N PRO A 39 37.19 1.77 39.28
CA PRO A 39 38.38 2.35 39.91
C PRO A 39 38.86 3.50 39.03
N TYR A 40 39.07 4.64 39.66
CA TYR A 40 39.76 5.78 39.07
C TYR A 40 41.05 5.28 38.43
N PHE A 41 41.05 5.08 37.12
CA PHE A 41 42.30 4.93 36.40
C PHE A 41 43.04 6.26 36.54
N ALA A 42 43.85 6.37 37.58
CA ALA A 42 44.82 7.42 37.69
C ALA A 42 45.65 7.37 36.42
N PHE A 43 45.51 8.38 35.60
CA PHE A 43 46.39 8.64 34.47
C PHE A 43 47.77 8.93 35.09
N THR A 44 48.55 7.90 35.36
CA THR A 44 49.96 8.07 35.59
C THR A 44 50.58 8.39 34.25
N PRO A 45 51.20 9.57 34.08
CA PRO A 45 51.94 9.85 32.85
C PRO A 45 52.96 8.73 32.67
N PRO A 46 53.15 8.21 31.45
CA PRO A 46 54.11 7.15 31.23
C PRO A 46 55.47 7.65 31.72
N LYS A 47 56.04 7.00 32.74
CA LYS A 47 57.46 7.15 33.08
C LYS A 47 58.21 6.92 31.77
N ASN A 48 59.08 7.89 31.42
CA ASN A 48 60.06 7.72 30.37
C ASN A 48 60.85 6.43 30.62
N THR A 49 60.28 5.32 30.15
CA THR A 49 61.05 4.12 29.93
C THR A 49 61.83 4.43 28.67
N THR A 50 63.08 4.73 28.83
CA THR A 50 64.06 4.63 27.76
C THR A 50 63.92 3.23 27.21
N VAL A 51 63.07 3.09 26.22
CA VAL A 51 63.00 1.90 25.38
C VAL A 51 64.38 1.86 24.72
N SER A 52 65.22 0.93 25.20
CA SER A 52 66.46 0.57 24.53
C SER A 52 66.13 0.39 23.07
N VAL A 53 66.78 1.16 22.21
CA VAL A 53 66.69 1.07 20.75
C VAL A 53 67.24 -0.37 20.43
N SER A 54 66.31 -1.33 20.54
CA SER A 54 66.58 -2.69 20.09
C SER A 54 66.33 -2.68 18.57
N LYS A 55 67.44 -2.78 17.82
CA LYS A 55 67.52 -3.25 16.44
C LYS A 55 66.35 -2.83 15.54
N ILE A 56 66.53 -1.71 14.90
CA ILE A 56 65.88 -1.51 13.61
C ILE A 56 66.49 -2.55 12.69
N GLU A 57 65.81 -3.68 12.53
CA GLU A 57 66.08 -4.58 11.42
C GLU A 57 65.98 -3.73 10.17
N LYS A 58 67.05 -3.55 9.42
CA LYS A 58 67.08 -2.91 8.13
C LYS A 58 66.16 -3.73 7.24
N ILE A 59 64.93 -3.23 7.03
CA ILE A 59 64.01 -3.78 6.03
C ILE A 59 64.81 -3.83 4.74
N SER A 60 64.87 -4.98 4.10
CA SER A 60 65.62 -5.14 2.87
C SER A 60 64.97 -4.34 1.74
N GLU A 61 65.77 -3.92 0.74
CA GLU A 61 65.18 -3.24 -0.45
C GLU A 61 64.12 -4.09 -1.15
N SER A 62 64.26 -5.42 -1.12
CA SER A 62 63.25 -6.35 -1.64
C SER A 62 61.96 -6.32 -0.86
N ASP A 63 61.99 -6.22 0.50
CA ASP A 63 60.81 -6.13 1.33
C ASP A 63 60.08 -4.82 1.15
N ILE A 64 60.82 -3.71 0.97
CA ILE A 64 60.27 -2.40 0.65
C ILE A 64 59.54 -2.43 -0.70
N ALA A 65 60.06 -3.10 -1.70
CA ALA A 65 59.40 -3.25 -2.99
C ALA A 65 58.08 -4.04 -2.88
N ILE A 66 58.05 -5.12 -2.09
CA ILE A 66 56.87 -5.92 -1.83
C ILE A 66 55.77 -5.07 -1.12
N ILE A 67 56.17 -4.37 -0.05
CA ILE A 67 55.28 -3.50 0.73
C ILE A 67 54.64 -2.39 -0.17
N ARG A 68 55.46 -1.84 -1.06
CA ARG A 68 54.99 -0.81 -2.01
C ARG A 68 53.97 -1.36 -3.00
N GLU A 69 54.16 -2.55 -3.54
CA GLU A 69 53.20 -3.15 -4.46
C GLU A 69 51.92 -3.55 -3.72
N GLU A 70 51.98 -4.15 -2.54
CA GLU A 70 50.82 -4.45 -1.69
C GLU A 70 50.00 -3.19 -1.41
N PHE A 71 50.65 -2.07 -1.10
CA PHE A 71 49.98 -0.79 -0.91
C PHE A 71 49.24 -0.37 -2.19
N LYS A 72 49.85 -0.44 -3.37
CA LYS A 72 49.25 -0.03 -4.63
C LYS A 72 48.01 -0.86 -4.96
N GLU A 73 48.09 -2.18 -4.75
CA GLU A 73 46.94 -3.06 -4.96
C GLU A 73 45.77 -2.73 -4.03
N LEU A 74 46.02 -2.55 -2.74
CA LEU A 74 44.98 -2.17 -1.77
C LEU A 74 44.40 -0.79 -2.05
N PHE A 75 45.24 0.18 -2.44
CA PHE A 75 44.79 1.52 -2.79
C PHE A 75 43.96 1.54 -4.07
N GLN A 76 44.36 0.76 -5.06
CA GLN A 76 43.57 0.61 -6.27
C GLN A 76 42.19 0.00 -5.96
N LYS A 77 42.13 -1.04 -5.14
CA LYS A 77 40.89 -1.65 -4.68
C LYS A 77 40.05 -0.68 -3.89
N TYR A 78 40.62 0.08 -2.97
CA TYR A 78 39.91 1.13 -2.22
C TYR A 78 39.27 2.15 -3.19
N LYS A 79 40.01 2.64 -4.18
CA LYS A 79 39.54 3.64 -5.15
C LYS A 79 38.46 3.11 -6.06
N SER A 80 38.56 1.85 -6.51
CA SER A 80 37.62 1.28 -7.48
C SER A 80 36.35 0.72 -6.86
N GLU A 81 36.41 0.20 -5.62
CA GLU A 81 35.30 -0.50 -4.99
C GLU A 81 34.66 0.29 -3.84
N LEU A 82 35.47 0.83 -2.91
CA LEU A 82 34.96 1.42 -1.68
C LEU A 82 34.64 2.91 -1.80
N LYS A 83 35.51 3.68 -2.45
CA LYS A 83 35.36 5.13 -2.59
C LYS A 83 34.08 5.52 -3.34
N PRO A 84 33.65 4.84 -4.42
CA PRO A 84 32.35 5.10 -5.04
C PRO A 84 31.17 4.85 -4.08
N ARG A 85 31.19 3.74 -3.31
CA ARG A 85 30.14 3.42 -2.34
C ARG A 85 30.08 4.43 -1.20
N LEU A 86 31.22 4.93 -0.72
CA LEU A 86 31.28 6.02 0.27
C LEU A 86 30.66 7.31 -0.28
N ASN A 87 30.88 7.62 -1.56
CA ASN A 87 30.27 8.79 -2.21
C ASN A 87 28.74 8.63 -2.33
N GLU A 88 28.26 7.43 -2.63
CA GLU A 88 26.82 7.11 -2.70
C GLU A 88 26.17 7.16 -1.33
N ALA A 89 26.90 6.84 -0.26
CA ALA A 89 26.41 6.83 1.13
C ALA A 89 26.13 8.21 1.71
N ASN A 90 26.38 9.30 0.97
CA ASN A 90 26.04 10.68 1.34
C ASN A 90 26.44 11.10 2.77
N LEU A 91 27.65 10.72 3.19
CA LEU A 91 28.14 10.93 4.57
C LEU A 91 28.07 12.37 5.05
N LYS A 92 28.09 13.31 4.13
CA LYS A 92 27.99 14.77 4.43
C LYS A 92 26.73 15.11 5.24
N ASP A 93 25.64 14.43 4.96
CA ASP A 93 24.32 14.78 5.52
C ASP A 93 23.98 14.01 6.80
N TRP A 94 24.63 12.86 7.07
CA TRP A 94 24.30 12.05 8.25
C TRP A 94 25.50 11.65 9.12
N ASN A 95 26.73 11.61 8.57
CA ASN A 95 27.94 11.23 9.34
C ASN A 95 29.15 12.05 8.90
N GLN A 96 29.07 13.38 9.03
CA GLN A 96 30.13 14.29 8.65
C GLN A 96 31.45 14.01 9.39
N LYS A 97 31.39 13.48 10.62
CA LYS A 97 32.57 13.12 11.39
C LYS A 97 33.34 12.01 10.70
N ALA A 98 32.66 10.93 10.31
CA ALA A 98 33.29 9.82 9.57
C ALA A 98 33.86 10.27 8.22
N LEU A 99 33.19 11.19 7.53
CA LEU A 99 33.71 11.77 6.28
C LEU A 99 35.05 12.51 6.50
N LEU A 100 35.13 13.32 7.55
CA LEU A 100 36.35 14.05 7.88
C LEU A 100 37.48 13.08 8.28
N GLU A 101 37.18 12.10 9.14
CA GLU A 101 38.15 11.07 9.55
C GLU A 101 38.70 10.27 8.35
N LEU A 102 37.85 9.86 7.42
CA LEU A 102 38.28 9.14 6.21
C LEU A 102 39.15 9.99 5.30
N ASN A 103 38.80 11.27 5.11
CA ASN A 103 39.58 12.18 4.30
C ASN A 103 40.98 12.46 4.93
N GLU A 104 41.04 12.71 6.23
CA GLU A 104 42.30 12.89 6.97
C GLU A 104 43.18 11.65 6.89
N GLN A 105 42.62 10.44 7.06
CA GLN A 105 43.35 9.18 6.93
C GLN A 105 43.88 8.98 5.50
N GLU A 106 43.05 9.28 4.45
CA GLU A 106 43.49 9.20 3.06
C GLU A 106 44.67 10.15 2.79
N GLU A 107 44.59 11.40 3.27
CA GLU A 107 45.66 12.40 3.12
C GLU A 107 46.96 11.97 3.83
N HIS A 108 46.86 11.58 5.10
CA HIS A 108 48.02 11.11 5.87
C HIS A 108 48.70 9.90 5.25
N MET A 109 47.94 8.91 4.81
CA MET A 109 48.42 7.72 4.13
C MET A 109 49.17 8.08 2.84
N MET A 110 48.63 8.98 2.03
CA MET A 110 49.27 9.45 0.79
C MET A 110 50.54 10.23 1.08
N LEU A 111 50.58 11.01 2.15
CA LEU A 111 51.79 11.69 2.61
C LEU A 111 52.90 10.71 3.02
N TYR A 112 52.58 9.64 3.75
CA TYR A 112 53.55 8.58 4.06
C TYR A 112 54.08 7.92 2.79
N PHE A 113 53.22 7.61 1.83
CA PHE A 113 53.62 6.99 0.57
C PHE A 113 54.57 7.91 -0.24
N SER A 114 54.24 9.19 -0.36
CA SER A 114 55.03 10.18 -1.12
C SER A 114 56.42 10.42 -0.49
N ASN A 115 56.50 10.32 0.84
CA ASN A 115 57.74 10.47 1.61
C ASN A 115 58.59 9.17 1.64
N GLY A 116 58.17 8.11 0.94
CA GLY A 116 58.87 6.83 0.92
C GLY A 116 58.68 5.96 2.17
N ASN A 117 57.81 6.36 3.09
CA ASN A 117 57.47 5.61 4.29
C ASN A 117 56.38 4.57 3.99
N TYR A 118 56.73 3.55 3.19
CA TYR A 118 55.77 2.56 2.68
C TYR A 118 55.16 1.68 3.77
N VAL A 119 55.85 1.43 4.86
CA VAL A 119 55.33 0.65 6.00
C VAL A 119 54.12 1.36 6.64
N ASN A 120 54.29 2.63 6.94
CA ASN A 120 53.18 3.43 7.51
C ASN A 120 52.09 3.70 6.49
N ALA A 121 52.44 3.85 5.20
CA ALA A 121 51.44 3.96 4.13
C ALA A 121 50.59 2.68 4.02
N LEU A 122 51.19 1.49 4.07
CA LEU A 122 50.51 0.20 4.06
C LEU A 122 49.60 0.01 5.28
N ALA A 123 50.06 0.38 6.48
CA ALA A 123 49.24 0.38 7.67
C ALA A 123 48.07 1.34 7.55
N GLY A 124 48.31 2.52 7.00
CA GLY A 124 47.26 3.54 6.73
C GLY A 124 46.18 3.06 5.79
N ILE A 125 46.52 2.45 4.64
CA ILE A 125 45.51 1.96 3.70
C ILE A 125 44.70 0.79 4.29
N LYS A 126 45.31 -0.10 5.08
CA LYS A 126 44.58 -1.17 5.78
C LYS A 126 43.57 -0.59 6.79
N SER A 127 43.99 0.41 7.59
CA SER A 127 43.09 1.11 8.51
C SER A 127 41.97 1.85 7.79
N LEU A 128 42.29 2.60 6.75
CA LEU A 128 41.30 3.33 5.92
C LEU A 128 40.27 2.37 5.29
N THR A 129 40.74 1.24 4.75
CA THR A 129 39.85 0.22 4.15
C THR A 129 38.90 -0.36 5.20
N THR A 130 39.38 -0.69 6.39
CA THR A 130 38.55 -1.21 7.49
C THR A 130 37.50 -0.18 7.89
N LYS A 131 37.88 1.07 8.10
CA LYS A 131 36.97 2.15 8.45
C LYS A 131 35.94 2.43 7.36
N ALA A 132 36.34 2.39 6.10
CA ALA A 132 35.48 2.55 4.96
C ALA A 132 34.37 1.47 4.91
N ILE A 133 34.75 0.21 5.14
CA ILE A 133 33.81 -0.92 5.19
C ILE A 133 32.82 -0.74 6.34
N GLU A 134 33.30 -0.41 7.56
CA GLU A 134 32.42 -0.17 8.72
C GLU A 134 31.37 0.89 8.43
N VAL A 135 31.78 2.02 7.83
CA VAL A 135 30.88 3.14 7.51
C VAL A 135 29.89 2.77 6.41
N ILE A 136 30.32 2.02 5.40
CA ILE A 136 29.43 1.51 4.34
C ILE A 136 28.39 0.54 4.93
N ASP A 137 28.81 -0.39 5.79
CA ASP A 137 27.91 -1.34 6.43
C ASP A 137 26.88 -0.66 7.35
N GLU A 138 27.32 0.38 8.07
CA GLU A 138 26.43 1.23 8.87
C GLU A 138 25.40 1.93 7.97
N SER A 139 25.83 2.54 6.87
CA SER A 139 24.99 3.17 5.87
C SER A 139 23.94 2.20 5.32
N ASP A 140 24.37 1.04 4.87
CA ASP A 140 23.51 -0.02 4.32
C ASP A 140 22.48 -0.50 5.35
N LYS A 141 22.89 -0.60 6.63
CA LYS A 141 21.97 -0.97 7.72
C LYS A 141 20.93 0.10 7.95
N ILE A 142 21.34 1.37 8.10
CA ILE A 142 20.41 2.49 8.28
C ILE A 142 19.40 2.52 7.13
N PHE A 143 19.87 2.38 5.89
CA PHE A 143 19.01 2.37 4.71
C PHE A 143 17.98 1.23 4.77
N ARG A 144 18.44 -0.02 4.99
CA ARG A 144 17.53 -1.18 5.06
C ARG A 144 16.49 -1.05 6.15
N ASP A 145 16.91 -0.70 7.37
CA ASP A 145 16.01 -0.59 8.52
C ASP A 145 14.92 0.49 8.29
N ASN A 146 15.29 1.62 7.68
CA ASN A 146 14.34 2.70 7.40
C ASN A 146 13.42 2.38 6.21
N ILE A 147 13.90 1.72 5.16
CA ILE A 147 13.05 1.26 4.04
C ILE A 147 12.04 0.22 4.51
N GLU A 148 12.46 -0.73 5.33
CA GLU A 148 11.58 -1.76 5.86
C GLU A 148 10.45 -1.14 6.71
N LYS A 149 10.81 -0.25 7.63
CA LYS A 149 9.83 0.49 8.45
C LYS A 149 8.91 1.36 7.61
N ALA A 150 9.45 2.10 6.65
CA ALA A 150 8.63 2.93 5.76
C ALA A 150 7.63 2.10 4.96
N THR A 151 8.06 0.92 4.47
CA THR A 151 7.20 -0.01 3.71
C THR A 151 6.08 -0.57 4.58
N SER A 152 6.39 -1.02 5.80
CA SER A 152 5.37 -1.51 6.74
C SER A 152 4.34 -0.43 7.07
N LEU A 153 4.81 0.75 7.45
CA LEU A 153 3.94 1.88 7.80
C LEU A 153 3.10 2.39 6.60
N PHE A 154 3.65 2.33 5.39
CA PHE A 154 2.92 2.61 4.17
C PHE A 154 1.79 1.60 3.93
N SER A 155 2.04 0.31 4.20
CA SER A 155 1.02 -0.75 4.09
C SER A 155 -0.11 -0.57 5.12
N ASP A 156 0.19 0.04 6.26
CA ASP A 156 -0.77 0.35 7.33
C ASP A 156 -1.45 1.73 7.14
N ASP A 157 -1.23 2.38 6.00
CA ASP A 157 -1.75 3.73 5.68
C ASP A 157 -1.31 4.85 6.66
N LEU A 158 -0.20 4.64 7.38
CA LEU A 158 0.36 5.59 8.35
C LEU A 158 1.28 6.60 7.65
N TYR A 159 0.68 7.57 6.95
CA TYR A 159 1.37 8.51 6.09
C TYR A 159 2.52 9.25 6.77
N ARG A 160 2.28 9.85 7.96
CA ARG A 160 3.27 10.71 8.63
C ARG A 160 4.50 9.92 9.07
N GLU A 161 4.26 8.74 9.61
CA GLU A 161 5.30 7.85 10.09
C GLU A 161 6.08 7.25 8.91
N ALA A 162 5.37 6.78 7.87
CA ALA A 162 6.01 6.27 6.66
C ALA A 162 6.90 7.34 6.00
N LYS A 163 6.42 8.59 5.92
CA LYS A 163 7.18 9.72 5.38
C LYS A 163 8.46 9.98 6.18
N LEU A 164 8.39 9.97 7.50
CA LEU A 164 9.56 10.18 8.36
C LEU A 164 10.66 9.14 8.09
N TYR A 165 10.30 7.87 7.93
CA TYR A 165 11.29 6.80 7.72
C TYR A 165 11.82 6.79 6.29
N ILE A 166 11.01 7.09 5.27
CA ILE A 166 11.52 7.18 3.90
C ILE A 166 12.46 8.37 3.71
N GLU A 167 12.21 9.50 4.37
CA GLU A 167 13.11 10.65 4.38
C GLU A 167 14.46 10.29 5.02
N LYS A 168 14.47 9.54 6.13
CA LYS A 168 15.72 9.04 6.74
C LYS A 168 16.50 8.08 5.82
N ALA A 169 15.81 7.22 5.08
CA ALA A 169 16.45 6.35 4.10
C ALA A 169 17.08 7.16 2.96
N LEU A 170 16.39 8.20 2.48
CA LEU A 170 16.87 9.06 1.40
C LEU A 170 18.01 10.00 1.81
N VAL A 171 18.14 10.33 3.10
CA VAL A 171 19.31 11.07 3.60
C VAL A 171 20.58 10.26 3.39
N VAL A 172 20.54 8.94 3.63
CA VAL A 172 21.67 8.03 3.50
C VAL A 172 21.91 7.62 2.05
N ALA A 173 20.85 7.38 1.28
CA ALA A 173 20.94 6.91 -0.11
C ALA A 173 19.99 7.72 -1.03
N PRO A 174 20.30 8.98 -1.34
CA PRO A 174 19.41 9.88 -2.09
C PRO A 174 19.15 9.43 -3.52
N GLN A 175 20.06 8.66 -4.12
CA GLN A 175 19.96 8.15 -5.48
C GLN A 175 19.23 6.79 -5.58
N SER A 176 18.75 6.25 -4.46
CA SER A 176 18.06 4.97 -4.45
C SER A 176 16.70 5.07 -5.15
N THR A 177 16.61 4.52 -6.36
CA THR A 177 15.35 4.44 -7.12
C THR A 177 14.24 3.76 -6.31
N LYS A 178 14.58 2.72 -5.53
CA LYS A 178 13.62 2.03 -4.66
C LYS A 178 13.02 2.97 -3.62
N ALA A 179 13.85 3.79 -2.96
CA ALA A 179 13.40 4.73 -1.95
C ALA A 179 12.58 5.88 -2.57
N GLN A 180 13.00 6.40 -3.71
CA GLN A 180 12.28 7.46 -4.44
C GLN A 180 10.89 7.00 -4.91
N VAL A 181 10.76 5.78 -5.43
CA VAL A 181 9.46 5.21 -5.82
C VAL A 181 8.56 5.04 -4.60
N LEU A 182 9.09 4.50 -3.50
CA LEU A 182 8.32 4.37 -2.25
C LEU A 182 7.89 5.74 -1.69
N GLN A 183 8.77 6.74 -1.76
CA GLN A 183 8.42 8.11 -1.38
C GLN A 183 7.23 8.66 -2.17
N GLN A 184 7.27 8.50 -3.51
CA GLN A 184 6.16 8.91 -4.37
C GLN A 184 4.85 8.19 -4.03
N ASP A 185 4.92 6.90 -3.71
CA ASP A 185 3.73 6.14 -3.33
C ASP A 185 3.21 6.55 -1.93
N ILE A 186 4.10 6.85 -0.98
CA ILE A 186 3.74 7.41 0.32
C ILE A 186 3.05 8.78 0.15
N GLU A 187 3.56 9.65 -0.71
CA GLU A 187 2.96 10.97 -0.94
C GLU A 187 1.53 10.90 -1.50
N LYS A 188 1.22 9.87 -2.29
CA LYS A 188 -0.16 9.62 -2.77
C LYS A 188 -1.15 9.37 -1.63
N LEU A 189 -0.70 8.88 -0.46
CA LEU A 189 -1.57 8.66 0.70
C LEU A 189 -2.28 9.94 1.16
N GLN A 190 -1.70 11.12 0.96
CA GLN A 190 -2.37 12.39 1.27
C GLN A 190 -3.71 12.57 0.53
N GLN A 191 -3.79 12.07 -0.71
CA GLN A 191 -5.00 12.12 -1.51
C GLN A 191 -5.90 10.91 -1.25
N ILE A 192 -5.32 9.76 -0.95
CA ILE A 192 -6.01 8.49 -0.73
C ILE A 192 -6.76 8.48 0.60
N LEU A 193 -6.13 8.89 1.70
CA LEU A 193 -6.72 8.80 3.05
C LEU A 193 -8.06 9.53 3.20
N PRO A 194 -8.25 10.76 2.67
CA PRO A 194 -9.56 11.40 2.71
C PRO A 194 -10.63 10.64 1.92
N LEU A 195 -10.26 10.00 0.80
CA LEU A 195 -11.18 9.19 0.00
C LEU A 195 -11.57 7.90 0.71
N LEU A 196 -10.61 7.23 1.37
CA LEU A 196 -10.89 6.06 2.21
C LEU A 196 -11.82 6.40 3.37
N ASN A 197 -11.62 7.54 4.02
CA ASN A 197 -12.53 8.00 5.07
C ASN A 197 -13.95 8.21 4.54
N LYS A 198 -14.11 8.82 3.36
CA LYS A 198 -15.41 8.98 2.70
C LYS A 198 -16.02 7.63 2.31
N ALA A 199 -15.23 6.70 1.80
CA ALA A 199 -15.67 5.34 1.50
C ALA A 199 -16.16 4.61 2.76
N ASN A 200 -15.43 4.72 3.86
CA ASN A 200 -15.81 4.12 5.15
C ASN A 200 -17.09 4.76 5.73
N THR A 201 -17.26 6.07 5.58
CA THR A 201 -18.51 6.75 5.97
C THR A 201 -19.68 6.25 5.12
N ALA A 202 -19.53 6.19 3.79
CA ALA A 202 -20.55 5.67 2.89
C ALA A 202 -20.89 4.20 3.19
N ARG A 203 -19.89 3.39 3.58
CA ARG A 203 -20.08 2.01 4.05
C ARG A 203 -20.93 1.96 5.31
N ALA A 204 -20.62 2.81 6.30
CA ALA A 204 -21.38 2.87 7.56
C ALA A 204 -22.84 3.31 7.33
N GLU A 205 -23.07 4.16 6.34
CA GLU A 205 -24.39 4.61 5.89
C GLU A 205 -25.11 3.61 4.96
N ASN A 206 -24.49 2.47 4.66
CA ASN A 206 -24.96 1.50 3.66
C ASN A 206 -25.20 2.09 2.26
N ASN A 207 -24.46 3.14 1.91
CA ASN A 207 -24.52 3.78 0.61
C ASN A 207 -23.50 3.15 -0.35
N LEU A 208 -23.90 2.03 -0.97
CA LEU A 208 -23.02 1.21 -1.81
C LEU A 208 -22.49 1.96 -3.03
N LEU A 209 -23.31 2.86 -3.61
CA LEU A 209 -22.90 3.65 -4.79
C LEU A 209 -21.80 4.65 -4.45
N ASN A 210 -21.93 5.37 -3.35
CA ASN A 210 -20.93 6.32 -2.91
C ASN A 210 -19.64 5.59 -2.46
N GLU A 211 -19.76 4.48 -1.71
CA GLU A 211 -18.62 3.65 -1.35
C GLU A 211 -17.84 3.21 -2.61
N SER A 212 -18.55 2.65 -3.60
CA SER A 212 -17.96 2.22 -4.88
C SER A 212 -17.24 3.36 -5.60
N ASN A 213 -17.87 4.54 -5.68
CA ASN A 213 -17.29 5.70 -6.34
C ASN A 213 -16.02 6.20 -5.66
N PHE A 214 -15.98 6.26 -4.32
CA PHE A 214 -14.78 6.66 -3.60
C PHE A 214 -13.64 5.64 -3.74
N LEU A 215 -13.95 4.33 -3.69
CA LEU A 215 -12.94 3.29 -3.92
C LEU A 215 -12.39 3.33 -5.36
N GLU A 216 -13.22 3.62 -6.37
CA GLU A 216 -12.74 3.83 -7.74
C GLU A 216 -11.77 5.02 -7.84
N GLN A 217 -12.03 6.12 -7.12
CA GLN A 217 -11.11 7.25 -7.06
C GLN A 217 -9.79 6.89 -6.38
N VAL A 218 -9.83 6.11 -5.29
CA VAL A 218 -8.62 5.58 -4.62
C VAL A 218 -7.78 4.77 -5.60
N LEU A 219 -8.40 3.82 -6.32
CA LEU A 219 -7.70 2.94 -7.26
C LEU A 219 -7.19 3.65 -8.52
N LYS A 220 -7.77 4.79 -8.90
CA LYS A 220 -7.20 5.66 -9.94
C LYS A 220 -5.89 6.32 -9.49
N ILE A 221 -5.74 6.64 -8.21
CA ILE A 221 -4.51 7.23 -7.65
C ILE A 221 -3.44 6.15 -7.45
N ASN A 222 -3.85 4.99 -6.90
CA ASN A 222 -2.96 3.85 -6.69
C ASN A 222 -3.71 2.54 -6.95
N SER A 223 -3.45 1.93 -8.10
CA SER A 223 -4.07 0.66 -8.50
C SER A 223 -3.54 -0.57 -7.75
N LYS A 224 -2.43 -0.42 -7.00
CA LYS A 224 -1.78 -1.53 -6.25
C LYS A 224 -2.33 -1.65 -4.83
N ARG A 225 -3.67 -1.65 -4.69
CA ARG A 225 -4.37 -1.75 -3.39
C ARG A 225 -5.34 -2.92 -3.44
N PRO A 226 -4.90 -4.13 -3.06
CA PRO A 226 -5.69 -5.36 -3.23
C PRO A 226 -6.99 -5.35 -2.41
N VAL A 227 -6.97 -4.83 -1.18
CA VAL A 227 -8.14 -4.76 -0.29
C VAL A 227 -9.25 -3.92 -0.90
N GLU A 228 -8.92 -2.74 -1.39
CA GLU A 228 -9.87 -1.83 -2.03
C GLU A 228 -10.36 -2.40 -3.38
N THR A 229 -9.49 -3.07 -4.11
CA THR A 229 -9.85 -3.72 -5.38
C THR A 229 -10.87 -4.83 -5.14
N GLU A 230 -10.61 -5.72 -4.20
CA GLU A 230 -11.52 -6.81 -3.86
C GLU A 230 -12.88 -6.27 -3.36
N ARG A 231 -12.85 -5.26 -2.50
CA ARG A 231 -14.06 -4.61 -1.99
C ARG A 231 -14.86 -3.95 -3.11
N LEU A 232 -14.23 -3.25 -4.03
CA LEU A 232 -14.88 -2.63 -5.18
C LEU A 232 -15.57 -3.65 -6.09
N GLU A 233 -14.90 -4.77 -6.38
CA GLU A 233 -15.47 -5.85 -7.19
C GLU A 233 -16.68 -6.50 -6.50
N LEU A 234 -16.63 -6.66 -5.18
CA LEU A 234 -17.78 -7.13 -4.41
C LEU A 234 -18.95 -6.14 -4.51
N LEU A 235 -18.69 -4.84 -4.32
CA LEU A 235 -19.72 -3.80 -4.42
C LEU A 235 -20.37 -3.77 -5.80
N LYS A 236 -19.57 -3.83 -6.87
CA LYS A 236 -20.08 -3.89 -8.26
C LYS A 236 -21.01 -5.08 -8.46
N ARG A 237 -20.68 -6.24 -7.92
CA ARG A 237 -21.56 -7.42 -7.99
C ARG A 237 -22.86 -7.21 -7.23
N ILE A 238 -22.81 -6.65 -6.01
CA ILE A 238 -24.01 -6.38 -5.20
C ILE A 238 -24.89 -5.34 -5.90
N ILE A 239 -24.34 -4.22 -6.33
CA ILE A 239 -25.07 -3.16 -7.03
C ILE A 239 -25.72 -3.69 -8.32
N ARG A 240 -24.96 -4.52 -9.08
CA ARG A 240 -25.46 -5.15 -10.29
C ARG A 240 -26.67 -6.07 -10.00
N LYS A 241 -26.58 -6.89 -8.93
CA LYS A 241 -27.69 -7.75 -8.51
C LYS A 241 -28.89 -6.95 -8.05
N GLN A 242 -28.69 -5.91 -7.23
CA GLN A 242 -29.78 -5.03 -6.77
C GLN A 242 -30.49 -4.35 -7.95
N ASN A 243 -29.74 -3.87 -8.94
CA ASN A 243 -30.33 -3.25 -10.14
C ASN A 243 -31.14 -4.26 -10.94
N PHE A 244 -30.66 -5.51 -11.09
CA PHE A 244 -31.42 -6.59 -11.72
C PHE A 244 -32.72 -6.84 -10.97
N ASP A 245 -32.66 -7.10 -9.66
CA ASP A 245 -33.81 -7.41 -8.82
C ASP A 245 -34.85 -6.27 -8.85
N ASN A 246 -34.39 -5.03 -8.81
CA ASN A 246 -35.27 -3.87 -8.90
C ASN A 246 -35.99 -3.82 -10.25
N HIS A 247 -35.32 -4.09 -11.37
CA HIS A 247 -35.99 -4.13 -12.67
C HIS A 247 -36.94 -5.31 -12.79
N ILE A 248 -36.65 -6.45 -12.23
CA ILE A 248 -37.57 -7.59 -12.16
C ILE A 248 -38.82 -7.21 -11.35
N LEU A 249 -38.63 -6.67 -10.16
CA LEU A 249 -39.74 -6.25 -9.29
C LEU A 249 -40.63 -5.19 -9.97
N LEU A 250 -40.03 -4.17 -10.55
CA LEU A 250 -40.77 -3.14 -11.30
C LEU A 250 -41.49 -3.72 -12.53
N GLY A 251 -40.87 -4.65 -13.22
CA GLY A 251 -41.49 -5.35 -14.35
C GLY A 251 -42.77 -6.09 -13.95
N PHE A 252 -42.72 -6.87 -12.85
CA PHE A 252 -43.91 -7.55 -12.34
C PHE A 252 -45.00 -6.55 -11.88
N SER A 253 -44.61 -5.51 -11.14
CA SER A 253 -45.57 -4.46 -10.71
C SER A 253 -46.25 -3.78 -11.91
N LYS A 254 -45.55 -3.57 -13.03
CA LYS A 254 -46.11 -3.02 -14.24
C LYS A 254 -47.10 -3.97 -14.93
N ILE A 255 -46.87 -5.29 -14.87
CA ILE A 255 -47.85 -6.27 -15.34
C ILE A 255 -49.11 -6.25 -14.51
N GLU A 256 -49.00 -6.18 -13.18
CA GLU A 256 -50.18 -6.10 -12.29
C GLU A 256 -51.05 -4.87 -12.59
N ASN A 257 -50.45 -3.78 -13.08
CA ASN A 257 -51.14 -2.57 -13.49
C ASN A 257 -51.56 -2.56 -14.97
N HIS A 258 -51.42 -3.66 -15.70
CA HIS A 258 -51.67 -3.79 -17.15
C HIS A 258 -50.83 -2.84 -18.03
N GLU A 259 -49.67 -2.36 -17.49
CA GLU A 259 -48.73 -1.46 -18.18
C GLU A 259 -47.64 -2.28 -18.93
N THR A 260 -48.08 -3.10 -19.91
CA THR A 260 -47.24 -4.10 -20.57
C THR A 260 -46.00 -3.51 -21.27
N ARG A 261 -46.10 -2.26 -21.79
CA ARG A 261 -44.98 -1.58 -22.46
C ARG A 261 -43.88 -1.26 -21.45
N GLU A 262 -44.23 -0.77 -20.30
CA GLU A 262 -43.31 -0.45 -19.19
C GLU A 262 -42.71 -1.71 -18.60
N ALA A 263 -43.52 -2.77 -18.46
CA ALA A 263 -43.00 -4.08 -18.04
C ALA A 263 -41.92 -4.61 -19.00
N ARG A 264 -42.16 -4.47 -20.32
CA ARG A 264 -41.17 -4.86 -21.34
C ARG A 264 -39.91 -4.00 -21.30
N TYR A 265 -40.02 -2.70 -20.99
CA TYR A 265 -38.84 -1.84 -20.76
C TYR A 265 -38.00 -2.36 -19.60
N HIS A 266 -38.62 -2.69 -18.47
CA HIS A 266 -37.94 -3.22 -17.30
C HIS A 266 -37.31 -4.61 -17.57
N TYR A 267 -38.00 -5.49 -18.28
CA TYR A 267 -37.46 -6.75 -18.78
C TYR A 267 -36.18 -6.53 -19.57
N GLN A 268 -36.17 -5.65 -20.58
CA GLN A 268 -34.99 -5.38 -21.40
C GLN A 268 -33.83 -4.79 -20.59
N LYS A 269 -34.08 -4.04 -19.52
CA LYS A 269 -33.06 -3.55 -18.62
C LYS A 269 -32.47 -4.68 -17.77
N ALA A 270 -33.32 -5.55 -17.23
CA ALA A 270 -32.88 -6.72 -16.47
C ALA A 270 -32.09 -7.72 -17.34
N GLU A 271 -32.56 -7.97 -18.57
CA GLU A 271 -31.92 -8.86 -19.54
C GLU A 271 -30.47 -8.44 -19.85
N LYS A 272 -30.20 -7.13 -19.96
CA LYS A 272 -28.84 -6.59 -20.16
C LYS A 272 -27.92 -6.84 -18.96
N ILE A 273 -28.48 -7.03 -17.77
CA ILE A 273 -27.71 -7.26 -16.54
C ILE A 273 -27.41 -8.75 -16.37
N TYR A 274 -28.46 -9.61 -16.46
CA TYR A 274 -28.36 -11.07 -16.36
C TYR A 274 -29.29 -11.75 -17.38
N PRO A 275 -28.80 -12.09 -18.59
CA PRO A 275 -29.64 -12.61 -19.68
C PRO A 275 -30.30 -13.95 -19.38
N GLU A 276 -29.72 -14.78 -18.50
CA GLU A 276 -30.17 -16.14 -18.21
C GLU A 276 -30.86 -16.28 -16.84
N GLY A 277 -31.26 -15.17 -16.22
CA GLY A 277 -31.93 -15.20 -14.92
C GLY A 277 -33.28 -15.95 -14.99
N LEU A 278 -33.54 -16.79 -13.98
CA LEU A 278 -34.83 -17.52 -13.90
C LEU A 278 -36.01 -16.56 -13.76
N GLU A 279 -35.85 -15.54 -12.95
CA GLU A 279 -36.84 -14.48 -12.72
C GLU A 279 -37.13 -13.69 -14.01
N LEU A 280 -36.13 -13.55 -14.88
CA LEU A 280 -36.27 -12.89 -16.17
C LEU A 280 -37.19 -13.70 -17.12
N LYS A 281 -37.02 -15.04 -17.12
CA LYS A 281 -37.89 -15.94 -17.91
C LYS A 281 -39.33 -15.88 -17.44
N ALA A 282 -39.56 -15.91 -16.13
CA ALA A 282 -40.88 -15.79 -15.54
C ALA A 282 -41.55 -14.43 -15.88
N LEU A 283 -40.79 -13.34 -15.83
CA LEU A 283 -41.31 -12.03 -16.22
C LEU A 283 -41.68 -11.99 -17.71
N LEU A 284 -40.85 -12.57 -18.59
CA LEU A 284 -41.16 -12.65 -20.02
C LEU A 284 -42.46 -13.42 -20.30
N GLU A 285 -42.62 -14.56 -19.63
CA GLU A 285 -43.84 -15.39 -19.77
C GLU A 285 -45.09 -14.58 -19.40
N GLN A 286 -45.04 -13.84 -18.30
CA GLN A 286 -46.19 -13.01 -17.89
C GLN A 286 -46.42 -11.87 -18.86
N ILE A 287 -45.39 -11.19 -19.37
CA ILE A 287 -45.53 -10.16 -20.39
C ILE A 287 -46.22 -10.71 -21.64
N LEU A 288 -45.77 -11.89 -22.11
CA LEU A 288 -46.38 -12.51 -23.29
C LEU A 288 -47.83 -12.96 -23.07
N ALA A 289 -48.15 -13.43 -21.87
CA ALA A 289 -49.50 -13.79 -21.50
C ALA A 289 -50.42 -12.56 -21.51
N GLU A 290 -49.99 -11.44 -20.91
CA GLU A 290 -50.73 -10.17 -20.86
C GLU A 290 -50.91 -9.57 -22.28
N GLU A 291 -49.88 -9.59 -23.13
CA GLU A 291 -49.98 -9.16 -24.52
C GLU A 291 -51.00 -9.98 -25.31
N LYS A 292 -51.04 -11.32 -25.06
CA LYS A 292 -52.03 -12.18 -25.66
C LYS A 292 -53.43 -11.83 -25.21
N LEU A 293 -53.65 -11.65 -23.90
CA LEU A 293 -54.92 -11.27 -23.33
C LEU A 293 -55.42 -9.93 -23.91
N TYR A 294 -54.55 -8.93 -23.98
CA TYR A 294 -54.85 -7.63 -24.58
C TYR A 294 -55.29 -7.73 -26.05
N ARG A 295 -54.54 -8.55 -26.87
CA ARG A 295 -54.86 -8.76 -28.28
C ARG A 295 -56.17 -9.47 -28.45
N THR A 296 -56.47 -10.46 -27.60
CA THR A 296 -57.76 -11.18 -27.58
C THR A 296 -58.91 -10.21 -27.29
N GLY A 297 -58.78 -9.37 -26.23
CA GLY A 297 -59.81 -8.39 -25.90
C GLY A 297 -60.04 -7.35 -27.00
N GLN A 298 -58.99 -6.93 -27.71
CA GLN A 298 -59.14 -6.04 -28.86
C GLN A 298 -59.85 -6.71 -30.04
N ALA A 299 -59.51 -7.97 -30.34
CA ALA A 299 -60.14 -8.73 -31.41
C ALA A 299 -61.65 -8.99 -31.09
N LEU A 300 -61.97 -9.37 -29.84
CA LEU A 300 -63.38 -9.52 -29.41
C LEU A 300 -64.16 -8.23 -29.53
N LYS A 301 -63.61 -7.11 -29.09
CA LYS A 301 -64.26 -5.80 -29.20
C LYS A 301 -64.52 -5.40 -30.68
N GLN A 302 -63.56 -5.70 -31.59
CA GLN A 302 -63.73 -5.47 -33.03
C GLN A 302 -64.76 -6.42 -33.64
N ALA A 303 -64.78 -7.67 -33.21
CA ALA A 303 -65.78 -8.65 -33.63
C ALA A 303 -67.22 -8.23 -33.25
N GLU A 304 -67.37 -7.83 -31.98
CA GLU A 304 -68.70 -7.30 -31.52
C GLU A 304 -69.13 -6.06 -32.31
N GLN A 305 -68.23 -5.12 -32.60
CA GLN A 305 -68.54 -3.95 -33.39
C GLN A 305 -68.98 -4.33 -34.81
N ALA A 306 -68.22 -5.19 -35.49
CA ALA A 306 -68.53 -5.71 -36.82
C ALA A 306 -69.89 -6.45 -36.84
N THR A 307 -70.24 -7.18 -35.77
CA THR A 307 -71.56 -7.83 -35.61
C THR A 307 -72.69 -6.80 -35.51
N ARG A 308 -72.46 -5.73 -34.78
CA ARG A 308 -73.50 -4.63 -34.69
C ARG A 308 -73.70 -3.87 -36.02
N GLU A 309 -72.67 -3.88 -36.87
CA GLU A 309 -72.72 -3.27 -38.22
C GLU A 309 -73.15 -4.24 -39.30
N ASP A 310 -73.67 -5.44 -38.97
CA ASP A 310 -74.08 -6.54 -39.87
C ASP A 310 -72.93 -6.99 -40.81
N ASN A 311 -71.65 -6.70 -40.45
CA ASN A 311 -70.48 -7.15 -41.23
C ASN A 311 -70.00 -8.52 -40.77
N TRP A 312 -70.69 -9.58 -41.12
CA TRP A 312 -70.48 -10.95 -40.69
C TRP A 312 -69.11 -11.51 -41.12
N VAL A 313 -68.57 -11.05 -42.26
CA VAL A 313 -67.20 -11.50 -42.72
C VAL A 313 -66.14 -11.00 -41.82
N GLN A 314 -66.21 -9.72 -41.46
CA GLN A 314 -65.23 -9.09 -40.54
C GLN A 314 -65.41 -9.65 -39.12
N ALA A 315 -66.66 -9.76 -38.64
CA ALA A 315 -66.89 -10.37 -37.32
C ALA A 315 -66.27 -11.71 -37.17
N LYS A 316 -66.50 -12.64 -38.16
CA LYS A 316 -65.89 -13.96 -38.17
C LYS A 316 -64.37 -13.89 -38.13
N ALA A 317 -63.74 -13.09 -38.96
CA ALA A 317 -62.26 -12.95 -38.98
C ALA A 317 -61.69 -12.48 -37.66
N GLU A 318 -62.33 -11.57 -36.95
CA GLU A 318 -61.88 -11.06 -35.64
C GLU A 318 -62.13 -12.08 -34.52
N PHE A 319 -63.24 -12.88 -34.54
CA PHE A 319 -63.42 -13.99 -33.61
C PHE A 319 -62.37 -15.10 -33.82
N GLU A 320 -62.01 -15.45 -35.05
CA GLU A 320 -60.95 -16.40 -35.34
C GLU A 320 -59.57 -15.94 -34.84
N LYS A 321 -59.27 -14.61 -34.90
CA LYS A 321 -58.05 -14.02 -34.27
C LYS A 321 -58.08 -14.16 -32.75
N ALA A 322 -59.21 -13.89 -32.12
CA ALA A 322 -59.37 -14.04 -30.67
C ALA A 322 -59.16 -15.52 -30.26
N GLN A 323 -59.80 -16.46 -30.96
CA GLN A 323 -59.67 -17.88 -30.72
C GLN A 323 -58.24 -18.39 -30.91
N LYS A 324 -57.52 -17.90 -31.91
CA LYS A 324 -56.12 -18.25 -32.14
C LYS A 324 -55.19 -17.81 -31.00
N ASN A 325 -55.47 -16.64 -30.41
CA ASN A 325 -54.69 -16.15 -29.29
C ASN A 325 -55.04 -16.88 -27.98
N MET A 326 -56.31 -17.20 -27.73
CA MET A 326 -56.76 -17.94 -26.54
C MET A 326 -57.77 -19.04 -26.99
N PRO A 327 -57.29 -20.20 -27.39
CA PRO A 327 -58.15 -21.29 -27.96
C PRO A 327 -59.24 -21.78 -27.00
N SER A 328 -59.05 -21.56 -25.68
CA SER A 328 -60.05 -21.94 -24.65
C SER A 328 -61.04 -20.84 -24.29
N ASN A 329 -61.04 -19.68 -25.00
CA ASN A 329 -61.97 -18.60 -24.74
C ASN A 329 -63.34 -18.94 -25.31
N GLU A 330 -64.33 -19.16 -24.46
CA GLU A 330 -65.69 -19.55 -24.82
C GLU A 330 -66.44 -18.48 -25.62
N GLU A 331 -66.09 -17.21 -25.45
CA GLU A 331 -66.70 -16.09 -26.18
C GLU A 331 -66.27 -16.05 -27.65
N ALA A 332 -65.21 -16.73 -28.03
CA ALA A 332 -64.65 -16.80 -29.38
C ALA A 332 -65.15 -18.03 -30.17
N ILE A 333 -65.93 -18.90 -29.53
CA ILE A 333 -66.49 -20.08 -30.12
C ILE A 333 -67.98 -19.78 -30.50
#